data_c1b65e4d93243c82b2be9c40dadcc72a
#
_entry.id   c1b65e4d93243c82b2be9c40dadcc72a
#
_cell.length_a   1.000
_cell.length_b   1.000
_cell.length_c   1.000
_cell.angle_alpha   90.00
_cell.angle_beta   90.00
_cell.angle_gamma   90.00
#
_symmetry.space_group_name_H-M   'P 1'
#
loop_
_entity.id
_entity.type
_entity.pdbx_description
1 polymer ?
#
loop_
_entity_poly.entity_id
_entity_poly.type
_entity_poly.pdbx_seq_one_letter_code
_entity_poly.pdbx_strand_id
1 'polypeptide(L)'
;MIKGTGAKGRTTKEDLHNYIRMKMQEGSGLSRPPKKAIDFSQWGDIEYQKLTKVNKITGSRLQEAWQDIPHVTQYNSADITDLNNYRKKLKSEAEKDGIKITFLPFLMKASVLVLKEMTRFNSSLDEKEENLIIKKYFHLGVAVDTPSGLMVPCVKDCLLYTSDAADDASS
;
A
#
# COMPACT_ATOMS: atom_id res chain seq x y z
N MET A 1 21.58 -3.57 -30.23
CA MET A 1 21.86 -3.92 -31.63
C MET A 1 21.78 -5.44 -31.75
N ILE A 2 21.00 -6.00 -32.69
CA ILE A 2 20.86 -7.46 -32.87
C ILE A 2 22.11 -8.00 -33.56
N LYS A 3 22.77 -8.99 -32.96
CA LYS A 3 23.93 -9.65 -33.56
C LYS A 3 23.41 -10.73 -34.52
N GLY A 4 23.61 -10.54 -35.82
CA GLY A 4 23.16 -11.49 -36.84
C GLY A 4 24.03 -12.74 -36.90
N THR A 5 23.39 -13.92 -36.96
CA THR A 5 24.07 -15.23 -37.11
C THR A 5 24.07 -15.76 -38.56
N GLY A 6 23.40 -15.07 -39.46
CA GLY A 6 23.33 -15.45 -40.86
C GLY A 6 24.61 -15.17 -41.67
N ALA A 7 24.67 -15.67 -42.90
CA ALA A 7 25.79 -15.50 -43.81
C ALA A 7 26.15 -13.99 -43.99
N LYS A 8 27.40 -13.65 -43.87
CA LYS A 8 27.94 -12.26 -43.92
C LYS A 8 27.37 -11.35 -42.80
N GLY A 9 27.01 -11.90 -41.61
CA GLY A 9 26.51 -11.13 -40.48
C GLY A 9 25.07 -10.63 -40.62
N ARG A 10 24.27 -11.17 -41.52
CA ARG A 10 22.85 -10.82 -41.68
C ARG A 10 22.02 -11.34 -40.51
N THR A 11 21.08 -10.53 -40.06
CA THR A 11 20.13 -10.91 -39.02
C THR A 11 19.13 -11.90 -39.62
N THR A 12 19.00 -13.08 -39.03
CA THR A 12 18.01 -14.10 -39.39
C THR A 12 16.69 -13.88 -38.66
N LYS A 13 15.62 -14.57 -39.08
CA LYS A 13 14.33 -14.57 -38.37
C LYS A 13 14.46 -15.10 -36.96
N GLU A 14 15.35 -16.09 -36.75
CA GLU A 14 15.63 -16.68 -35.44
C GLU A 14 16.34 -15.71 -34.52
N ASP A 15 17.30 -14.95 -35.00
CA ASP A 15 17.97 -13.90 -34.22
C ASP A 15 16.98 -12.85 -33.74
N LEU A 16 16.04 -12.47 -34.57
CA LEU A 16 14.98 -11.51 -34.24
C LEU A 16 14.03 -12.10 -33.18
N HIS A 17 13.59 -13.35 -33.34
CA HIS A 17 12.73 -14.03 -32.36
C HIS A 17 13.42 -14.18 -31.00
N ASN A 18 14.71 -14.56 -31.00
CA ASN A 18 15.49 -14.68 -29.75
C ASN A 18 15.68 -13.33 -29.08
N TYR A 19 15.93 -12.28 -29.84
CA TYR A 19 16.04 -10.93 -29.30
C TYR A 19 14.70 -10.44 -28.70
N ILE A 20 13.59 -10.65 -29.39
CA ILE A 20 12.24 -10.31 -28.88
C ILE A 20 11.96 -11.11 -27.60
N ARG A 21 12.23 -12.43 -27.59
CA ARG A 21 12.04 -13.29 -26.41
C ARG A 21 12.88 -12.83 -25.23
N MET A 22 14.17 -12.50 -25.44
CA MET A 22 15.03 -11.92 -24.40
C MET A 22 14.48 -10.61 -23.87
N LYS A 23 14.01 -9.71 -24.76
CA LYS A 23 13.44 -8.43 -24.35
C LYS A 23 12.12 -8.59 -23.62
N MET A 24 11.31 -9.57 -23.96
CA MET A 24 10.09 -9.89 -23.22
C MET A 24 10.39 -10.56 -21.86
N GLN A 25 11.47 -11.35 -21.75
CA GLN A 25 11.90 -11.94 -20.48
C GLN A 25 12.62 -10.93 -19.55
N GLU A 26 13.28 -9.91 -20.11
CA GLU A 26 13.84 -8.79 -19.33
C GLU A 26 12.77 -7.94 -18.63
N GLY A 27 11.50 -8.32 -18.79
CA GLY A 27 10.33 -7.70 -18.17
C GLY A 27 9.91 -6.44 -18.93
N SER A 28 8.64 -6.36 -19.26
CA SER A 28 7.99 -5.13 -19.71
C SER A 28 7.81 -4.10 -18.58
N GLY A 29 8.72 -4.10 -17.61
CA GLY A 29 8.90 -2.96 -16.76
C GLY A 29 9.36 -1.80 -17.65
N LEU A 30 8.60 -0.74 -17.74
CA LEU A 30 9.03 0.57 -18.21
C LEU A 30 10.26 0.95 -17.37
N SER A 31 11.44 0.36 -17.69
CA SER A 31 12.67 0.70 -17.01
C SER A 31 12.91 2.17 -17.32
N ARG A 32 12.62 2.98 -16.35
CA ARG A 32 12.86 4.41 -16.41
C ARG A 32 14.30 4.60 -16.84
N PRO A 33 14.56 5.36 -17.91
CA PRO A 33 15.94 5.60 -18.33
C PRO A 33 16.73 6.11 -17.11
N PRO A 34 17.97 5.67 -16.91
CA PRO A 34 18.77 6.09 -15.77
C PRO A 34 18.76 7.61 -15.69
N LYS A 35 18.33 8.15 -14.55
CA LYS A 35 18.31 9.60 -14.33
C LYS A 35 19.76 10.08 -14.53
N LYS A 36 19.94 11.07 -15.41
CA LYS A 36 21.24 11.75 -15.50
C LYS A 36 21.55 12.31 -14.12
N ALA A 37 22.75 11.98 -13.63
CA ALA A 37 23.22 12.56 -12.38
C ALA A 37 23.36 14.08 -12.59
N ILE A 38 22.68 14.83 -11.74
CA ILE A 38 22.75 16.30 -11.72
C ILE A 38 23.76 16.65 -10.63
N ASP A 39 24.76 17.44 -10.99
CA ASP A 39 25.71 18.00 -10.03
C ASP A 39 25.12 19.30 -9.46
N PHE A 40 24.60 19.21 -8.24
CA PHE A 40 24.00 20.35 -7.56
C PHE A 40 25.01 21.36 -7.00
N SER A 41 26.30 20.99 -6.92
CA SER A 41 27.36 21.91 -6.43
C SER A 41 27.57 23.12 -7.34
N GLN A 42 27.07 23.05 -8.60
CA GLN A 42 27.10 24.17 -9.55
C GLN A 42 26.31 25.40 -9.08
N TRP A 43 25.35 25.22 -8.15
CA TRP A 43 24.45 26.30 -7.70
C TRP A 43 24.72 26.75 -6.26
N GLY A 44 25.63 26.11 -5.53
CA GLY A 44 26.00 26.48 -4.18
C GLY A 44 26.51 25.30 -3.35
N ASP A 45 26.74 25.53 -2.07
CA ASP A 45 27.21 24.54 -1.13
C ASP A 45 26.15 23.43 -0.94
N ILE A 46 26.58 22.20 -0.89
CA ILE A 46 25.73 21.02 -0.72
C ILE A 46 26.20 20.18 0.46
N GLU A 47 25.25 19.54 1.15
CA GLU A 47 25.50 18.58 2.21
C GLU A 47 24.91 17.22 1.84
N TYR A 48 25.67 16.15 2.10
CA TYR A 48 25.22 14.77 1.86
C TYR A 48 24.70 14.15 3.15
N GLN A 49 23.39 13.94 3.25
CA GLN A 49 22.78 13.21 4.35
C GLN A 49 22.43 11.78 3.94
N LYS A 50 22.98 10.81 4.68
CA LYS A 50 22.76 9.39 4.41
C LYS A 50 21.32 8.98 4.78
N LEU A 51 20.58 8.44 3.80
CA LEU A 51 19.23 7.91 4.03
C LEU A 51 19.26 6.64 4.89
N THR A 52 18.29 6.51 5.79
CA THR A 52 18.08 5.28 6.56
C THR A 52 17.64 4.13 5.65
N LYS A 53 17.79 2.88 6.13
CA LYS A 53 17.31 1.70 5.39
C LYS A 53 15.79 1.75 5.17
N VAL A 54 15.04 2.23 6.16
CA VAL A 54 13.58 2.40 6.10
C VAL A 54 13.21 3.38 4.99
N ASN A 55 13.82 4.57 4.96
CA ASN A 55 13.54 5.59 3.94
C ASN A 55 13.81 5.09 2.52
N LYS A 56 14.87 4.31 2.31
CA LYS A 56 15.18 3.72 1.00
C LYS A 56 14.12 2.74 0.54
N ILE A 57 13.70 1.80 1.44
CA ILE A 57 12.70 0.78 1.13
C ILE A 57 11.32 1.44 0.91
N THR A 58 10.93 2.35 1.79
CA THR A 58 9.65 3.07 1.70
C THR A 58 9.56 3.86 0.40
N GLY A 59 10.63 4.60 0.05
CA GLY A 59 10.67 5.37 -1.19
C GLY A 59 10.49 4.52 -2.44
N SER A 60 11.17 3.36 -2.53
CA SER A 60 11.03 2.43 -3.65
C SER A 60 9.59 1.88 -3.73
N ARG A 61 9.06 1.35 -2.63
CA ARG A 61 7.72 0.75 -2.61
C ARG A 61 6.60 1.74 -2.88
N LEU A 62 6.69 2.95 -2.34
CA LEU A 62 5.70 3.99 -2.64
C LEU A 62 5.76 4.43 -4.11
N GLN A 63 6.96 4.48 -4.69
CA GLN A 63 7.11 4.81 -6.11
C GLN A 63 6.50 3.73 -7.01
N GLU A 64 6.71 2.45 -6.70
CA GLU A 64 6.09 1.32 -7.40
C GLU A 64 4.56 1.40 -7.29
N ALA A 65 4.03 1.50 -6.08
CA ALA A 65 2.57 1.60 -5.86
C ALA A 65 1.95 2.80 -6.58
N TRP A 66 2.63 3.93 -6.64
CA TRP A 66 2.15 5.11 -7.36
C TRP A 66 2.09 4.92 -8.87
N GLN A 67 3.00 4.13 -9.44
CA GLN A 67 3.04 3.83 -10.87
C GLN A 67 2.02 2.76 -11.27
N ASP A 68 1.85 1.73 -10.43
CA ASP A 68 1.05 0.55 -10.77
C ASP A 68 -0.43 0.71 -10.41
N ILE A 69 -0.75 1.57 -9.43
CA ILE A 69 -2.11 1.74 -8.92
C ILE A 69 -2.61 3.16 -9.21
N PRO A 70 -3.57 3.35 -10.13
CA PRO A 70 -4.18 4.66 -10.36
C PRO A 70 -4.88 5.16 -9.10
N HIS A 71 -4.45 6.31 -8.57
CA HIS A 71 -5.02 6.90 -7.37
C HIS A 71 -6.12 7.90 -7.73
N VAL A 72 -7.30 7.74 -7.15
CA VAL A 72 -8.42 8.67 -7.25
C VAL A 72 -8.80 9.13 -5.86
N THR A 73 -8.85 10.44 -5.65
CA THR A 73 -9.25 11.02 -4.36
C THR A 73 -10.63 11.64 -4.48
N GLN A 74 -11.52 11.28 -3.56
CA GLN A 74 -12.85 11.88 -3.43
C GLN A 74 -12.98 12.48 -2.04
N TYR A 75 -13.69 13.60 -1.95
CA TYR A 75 -13.94 14.33 -0.70
C TYR A 75 -15.42 14.31 -0.38
N ASN A 76 -15.74 14.03 0.87
CA ASN A 76 -17.09 14.11 1.39
C ASN A 76 -17.04 14.54 2.86
N SER A 77 -18.18 14.93 3.41
CA SER A 77 -18.34 15.32 4.81
C SER A 77 -19.44 14.52 5.45
N ALA A 78 -19.22 14.09 6.71
CA ALA A 78 -20.22 13.39 7.50
C ALA A 78 -20.32 14.06 8.88
N ASP A 79 -21.56 14.20 9.38
CA ASP A 79 -21.78 14.64 10.77
C ASP A 79 -21.47 13.48 11.72
N ILE A 80 -20.51 13.70 12.60
CA ILE A 80 -20.05 12.74 13.61
C ILE A 80 -20.47 13.14 15.03
N THR A 81 -21.41 14.08 15.19
CA THR A 81 -21.79 14.64 16.50
C THR A 81 -22.24 13.54 17.47
N ASP A 82 -23.16 12.68 17.05
CA ASP A 82 -23.69 11.58 17.86
C ASP A 82 -22.63 10.54 18.19
N LEU A 83 -21.80 10.17 17.21
CA LEU A 83 -20.68 9.26 17.42
C LEU A 83 -19.67 9.82 18.42
N ASN A 84 -19.36 11.11 18.33
CA ASN A 84 -18.44 11.74 19.27
C ASN A 84 -19.02 11.83 20.70
N ASN A 85 -20.31 12.08 20.83
CA ASN A 85 -21.01 12.06 22.12
C ASN A 85 -20.99 10.64 22.74
N TYR A 86 -21.25 9.61 21.93
CA TYR A 86 -21.14 8.23 22.35
C TYR A 86 -19.71 7.87 22.79
N ARG A 87 -18.70 8.23 21.99
CA ARG A 87 -17.30 8.03 22.34
C ARG A 87 -16.93 8.70 23.68
N LYS A 88 -17.42 9.92 23.94
CA LYS A 88 -17.17 10.64 25.22
C LYS A 88 -17.79 9.89 26.41
N LYS A 89 -18.99 9.32 26.26
CA LYS A 89 -19.61 8.49 27.30
C LYS A 89 -18.77 7.26 27.61
N LEU A 90 -18.41 6.49 26.55
CA LEU A 90 -17.56 5.32 26.71
C LEU A 90 -16.19 5.64 27.30
N LYS A 91 -15.62 6.80 26.97
CA LYS A 91 -14.33 7.22 27.51
C LYS A 91 -14.37 7.34 29.04
N SER A 92 -15.45 7.94 29.60
CA SER A 92 -15.61 8.12 31.04
C SER A 92 -15.73 6.79 31.81
N GLU A 93 -16.26 5.76 31.17
CA GLU A 93 -16.37 4.39 31.71
C GLU A 93 -15.03 3.66 31.63
N ALA A 94 -14.38 3.69 30.46
CA ALA A 94 -13.15 3.00 30.18
C ALA A 94 -11.90 3.60 30.88
N GLU A 95 -11.96 4.87 31.27
CA GLU A 95 -10.87 5.51 32.06
C GLU A 95 -10.71 4.84 33.42
N LYS A 96 -11.76 4.22 33.99
CA LYS A 96 -11.68 3.46 35.24
C LYS A 96 -10.79 2.23 35.10
N ASP A 97 -10.77 1.66 33.90
CA ASP A 97 -9.99 0.47 33.54
C ASP A 97 -8.63 0.82 32.87
N GLY A 98 -8.28 2.11 32.84
CA GLY A 98 -7.04 2.60 32.21
C GLY A 98 -7.05 2.54 30.69
N ILE A 99 -8.20 2.31 30.07
CA ILE A 99 -8.34 2.17 28.61
C ILE A 99 -8.60 3.52 27.94
N LYS A 100 -7.79 3.87 26.94
CA LYS A 100 -7.91 5.12 26.21
C LYS A 100 -8.72 4.94 24.92
N ILE A 101 -9.97 5.36 24.90
CA ILE A 101 -10.83 5.27 23.72
C ILE A 101 -10.58 6.44 22.77
N THR A 102 -10.03 6.15 21.59
CA THR A 102 -9.80 7.07 20.49
C THR A 102 -10.89 6.95 19.41
N PHE A 103 -10.85 7.79 18.39
CA PHE A 103 -11.79 7.73 17.26
C PHE A 103 -11.45 6.59 16.27
N LEU A 104 -10.20 6.19 16.19
CA LEU A 104 -9.69 5.21 15.23
C LEU A 104 -10.43 3.86 15.24
N PRO A 105 -10.72 3.21 16.39
CA PRO A 105 -11.47 1.95 16.41
C PRO A 105 -12.85 2.04 15.77
N PHE A 106 -13.55 3.17 15.90
CA PHE A 106 -14.84 3.38 15.24
C PHE A 106 -14.70 3.45 13.72
N LEU A 107 -13.68 4.15 13.21
CA LEU A 107 -13.36 4.18 11.79
C LEU A 107 -13.01 2.80 11.25
N MET A 108 -12.21 2.03 12.00
CA MET A 108 -11.82 0.68 11.61
C MET A 108 -13.06 -0.23 11.51
N LYS A 109 -13.95 -0.18 12.49
CA LYS A 109 -15.22 -0.94 12.48
C LYS A 109 -16.12 -0.55 11.31
N ALA A 110 -16.31 0.74 11.08
CA ALA A 110 -17.07 1.26 9.94
C ALA A 110 -16.47 0.80 8.60
N SER A 111 -15.14 0.88 8.45
CA SER A 111 -14.44 0.42 7.24
C SER A 111 -14.68 -1.07 6.97
N VAL A 112 -14.62 -1.92 8.00
CA VAL A 112 -14.89 -3.36 7.82
C VAL A 112 -16.33 -3.62 7.42
N LEU A 113 -17.33 -2.90 7.98
CA LEU A 113 -18.72 -3.04 7.57
C LEU A 113 -18.91 -2.68 6.09
N VAL A 114 -18.31 -1.58 5.64
CA VAL A 114 -18.33 -1.17 4.23
C VAL A 114 -17.65 -2.21 3.33
N LEU A 115 -16.50 -2.74 3.73
CA LEU A 115 -15.78 -3.77 2.95
C LEU A 115 -16.56 -5.10 2.86
N LYS A 116 -17.43 -5.40 3.84
CA LYS A 116 -18.34 -6.55 3.78
C LYS A 116 -19.45 -6.36 2.75
N GLU A 117 -20.02 -5.17 2.67
CA GLU A 117 -21.05 -4.85 1.69
C GLU A 117 -20.46 -4.67 0.29
N MET A 118 -19.36 -3.94 0.20
CA MET A 118 -18.69 -3.59 -1.05
C MET A 118 -17.46 -4.49 -1.27
N THR A 119 -17.68 -5.77 -1.52
CA THR A 119 -16.62 -6.79 -1.58
C THR A 119 -15.51 -6.50 -2.60
N ARG A 120 -15.82 -5.75 -3.65
CA ARG A 120 -14.82 -5.32 -4.64
C ARG A 120 -13.69 -4.47 -4.05
N PHE A 121 -13.97 -3.68 -3.02
CA PHE A 121 -12.93 -2.89 -2.33
C PHE A 121 -12.01 -3.75 -1.45
N ASN A 122 -12.43 -4.98 -1.12
CA ASN A 122 -11.59 -5.96 -0.43
C ASN A 122 -11.09 -7.07 -1.37
N SER A 123 -10.58 -6.68 -2.52
CA SER A 123 -10.15 -7.60 -3.57
C SER A 123 -8.80 -7.21 -4.17
N SER A 124 -8.23 -8.11 -4.96
CA SER A 124 -7.03 -7.87 -5.76
C SER A 124 -7.17 -8.60 -7.10
N LEU A 125 -6.51 -8.13 -8.13
CA LEU A 125 -6.36 -8.86 -9.38
C LEU A 125 -5.41 -10.05 -9.18
N ASP A 126 -5.63 -11.14 -9.94
CA ASP A 126 -4.66 -12.23 -10.02
C ASP A 126 -3.45 -11.82 -10.88
N GLU A 127 -2.43 -12.68 -10.95
CA GLU A 127 -1.20 -12.39 -11.71
C GLU A 127 -1.42 -12.19 -13.21
N LYS A 128 -2.51 -12.72 -13.77
CA LYS A 128 -2.85 -12.60 -15.19
C LYS A 128 -3.86 -11.50 -15.47
N GLU A 129 -4.34 -10.83 -14.43
CA GLU A 129 -5.38 -9.79 -14.50
C GLU A 129 -6.71 -10.29 -15.11
N GLU A 130 -6.95 -11.60 -15.07
CA GLU A 130 -8.17 -12.24 -15.60
C GLU A 130 -9.25 -12.41 -14.51
N ASN A 131 -8.86 -12.49 -13.22
CA ASN A 131 -9.76 -12.76 -12.11
C ASN A 131 -9.62 -11.77 -10.98
N LEU A 132 -10.75 -11.48 -10.33
CA LEU A 132 -10.80 -10.69 -9.11
C LEU A 132 -10.83 -11.62 -7.89
N ILE A 133 -9.76 -11.59 -7.10
CA ILE A 133 -9.63 -12.35 -5.86
C ILE A 133 -10.34 -11.59 -4.74
N ILE A 134 -11.55 -12.00 -4.36
CA ILE A 134 -12.31 -11.40 -3.26
C ILE A 134 -11.85 -12.01 -1.94
N LYS A 135 -11.30 -11.17 -1.06
CA LYS A 135 -10.80 -11.58 0.25
C LYS A 135 -11.94 -11.73 1.23
N LYS A 136 -11.97 -12.84 1.98
CA LYS A 136 -12.98 -13.12 3.02
C LYS A 136 -12.50 -12.77 4.43
N TYR A 137 -11.33 -12.19 4.55
CA TYR A 137 -10.73 -11.69 5.79
C TYR A 137 -10.60 -10.16 5.73
N PHE A 138 -10.58 -9.52 6.90
CA PHE A 138 -10.55 -8.06 7.03
C PHE A 138 -9.36 -7.64 7.88
N HIS A 139 -8.24 -7.40 7.21
CA HIS A 139 -7.01 -6.93 7.82
C HIS A 139 -6.80 -5.46 7.45
N LEU A 140 -6.68 -4.59 8.44
CA LEU A 140 -6.52 -3.16 8.23
C LEU A 140 -5.11 -2.71 8.58
N GLY A 141 -4.45 -2.09 7.61
CA GLY A 141 -3.19 -1.38 7.85
C GLY A 141 -3.45 0.01 8.40
N VAL A 142 -2.80 0.34 9.49
CA VAL A 142 -2.89 1.68 10.10
C VAL A 142 -1.53 2.37 9.97
N ALA A 143 -1.51 3.47 9.22
CA ALA A 143 -0.29 4.25 9.06
C ALA A 143 0.01 5.03 10.35
N VAL A 144 1.19 4.83 10.89
CA VAL A 144 1.68 5.48 12.11
C VAL A 144 3.03 6.13 11.83
N ASP A 145 3.13 7.41 12.12
CA ASP A 145 4.40 8.12 12.06
C ASP A 145 5.25 7.82 13.30
N THR A 146 6.51 7.47 13.06
CA THR A 146 7.47 7.17 14.13
C THR A 146 8.79 7.92 13.91
N PRO A 147 9.61 8.10 14.95
CA PRO A 147 10.93 8.72 14.81
C PRO A 147 11.83 8.03 13.76
N SER A 148 11.58 6.75 13.48
CA SER A 148 12.32 5.98 12.47
C SER A 148 11.72 6.04 11.07
N GLY A 149 10.57 6.71 10.89
CA GLY A 149 9.82 6.82 9.65
C GLY A 149 8.41 6.26 9.74
N LEU A 150 7.67 6.30 8.64
CA LEU A 150 6.30 5.79 8.55
C LEU A 150 6.28 4.27 8.64
N MET A 151 5.50 3.74 9.58
CA MET A 151 5.24 2.31 9.73
C MET A 151 3.74 2.03 9.55
N VAL A 152 3.42 0.85 9.00
CA VAL A 152 2.03 0.46 8.77
C VAL A 152 1.79 -0.92 9.42
N PRO A 153 1.59 -0.98 10.75
CA PRO A 153 1.16 -2.22 11.41
C PRO A 153 -0.18 -2.67 10.84
N CYS A 154 -0.35 -3.99 10.71
CA CYS A 154 -1.57 -4.61 10.22
C CYS A 154 -2.35 -5.20 11.40
N VAL A 155 -3.54 -4.66 11.63
CA VAL A 155 -4.51 -5.22 12.58
C VAL A 155 -5.27 -6.33 11.88
N LYS A 156 -5.04 -7.57 12.30
CA LYS A 156 -5.67 -8.74 11.70
C LYS A 156 -7.05 -8.95 12.29
N ASP A 157 -7.96 -9.45 11.46
CA ASP A 157 -9.32 -9.87 11.84
C ASP A 157 -10.03 -8.89 12.77
N CYS A 158 -10.08 -7.63 12.33
CA CYS A 158 -10.61 -6.49 13.10
C CYS A 158 -12.01 -6.69 13.70
N LEU A 159 -12.74 -7.74 13.31
CA LEU A 159 -14.07 -8.05 13.87
C LEU A 159 -14.04 -9.10 14.97
N LEU A 160 -13.04 -9.98 15.01
CA LEU A 160 -12.97 -11.06 16.02
C LEU A 160 -12.74 -10.49 17.42
N TYR A 161 -11.95 -9.43 17.53
CA TYR A 161 -11.66 -8.77 18.81
C TYR A 161 -12.82 -7.94 19.39
N THR A 162 -13.93 -7.76 18.65
CA THR A 162 -15.12 -7.02 19.12
C THR A 162 -16.30 -7.91 19.49
N SER A 163 -16.29 -9.20 19.08
CA SER A 163 -17.34 -10.16 19.48
C SER A 163 -17.04 -10.83 20.80
N ASP A 164 -15.79 -11.22 21.06
CA ASP A 164 -15.43 -11.92 22.31
C ASP A 164 -15.58 -11.03 23.56
N ALA A 165 -15.34 -9.71 23.42
CA ALA A 165 -15.53 -8.78 24.55
C ALA A 165 -17.01 -8.50 24.89
N ALA A 166 -17.94 -8.83 23.98
CA ALA A 166 -19.39 -8.69 24.24
C ALA A 166 -20.00 -9.95 24.83
N ASP A 167 -19.45 -11.12 24.53
CA ASP A 167 -19.93 -12.41 25.05
C ASP A 167 -19.43 -12.70 26.48
N ASP A 168 -18.23 -12.24 26.82
CA ASP A 168 -17.68 -12.37 28.20
C ASP A 168 -18.38 -11.44 29.21
N ALA A 169 -19.10 -10.40 28.74
CA ALA A 169 -19.87 -9.52 29.62
C ALA A 169 -21.30 -10.04 29.91
N SER A 170 -21.67 -11.21 29.36
CA SER A 170 -23.01 -11.80 29.48
C SER A 170 -22.99 -13.13 30.29
N SER A 171 -21.89 -13.43 30.98
CA SER A 171 -21.77 -14.65 31.83
C SER A 171 -21.74 -14.32 33.30
#